data_c9dc9143d216b7aa161781976a0e7a29
#
_entry.id   c9dc9143d216b7aa161781976a0e7a29
#
_cell.length_a   1.000
_cell.length_b   1.000
_cell.length_c   1.000
_cell.angle_alpha   90.00
_cell.angle_beta   90.00
_cell.angle_gamma   90.00
#
_symmetry.space_group_name_H-M   'P 1'
#
loop_
_entity.id
_entity.type
_entity.pdbx_description
1 polymer ?
#
loop_
_entity_poly.entity_id
_entity_poly.type
_entity_poly.pdbx_seq_one_letter_code
_entity_poly.pdbx_strand_id
1 'polypeptide(L)'
;MSENTSQQEAQHPAQQALAALAEGGVEFDVQALLRSAPASPLSKEAAVLILFGVLDNSPSTGEFDGCPENVSADLDVLLLVRAATLRSHAGQPAFPGGKIDPEDYALAETTGEPVAHIAALREAVEETGLDPVGVQILGQLRTLPLPISNFMVTPVLAWWNSPVPVEVVDHNESALIARVPVRDLLNPANRHTAYVKRGRTSHRTPAFEVRMPGGEEFTVWGFTAILLDRIFDSLGWTVPWDTKKMRPAPGYEE
;
A
#
# COMPACT_ATOMS: atom_id res chain seq x y z
N MET A 1 -16.73 -34.04 -31.11
CA MET A 1 -17.08 -33.72 -29.72
C MET A 1 -15.77 -33.41 -29.04
N SER A 2 -15.42 -32.13 -29.01
CA SER A 2 -14.20 -31.66 -28.36
C SER A 2 -14.64 -31.09 -27.03
N GLU A 3 -14.30 -31.74 -25.94
CA GLU A 3 -14.51 -31.26 -24.57
C GLU A 3 -13.60 -30.04 -24.36
N ASN A 4 -14.23 -28.88 -24.33
CA ASN A 4 -13.60 -27.62 -23.94
C ASN A 4 -13.57 -27.59 -22.41
N THR A 5 -12.59 -28.27 -21.82
CA THR A 5 -12.31 -28.18 -20.39
C THR A 5 -11.61 -26.83 -20.16
N SER A 6 -12.38 -25.82 -19.94
CA SER A 6 -11.88 -24.57 -19.33
C SER A 6 -11.30 -24.94 -17.97
N GLN A 7 -10.00 -25.10 -17.89
CA GLN A 7 -9.26 -25.08 -16.62
C GLN A 7 -9.48 -23.69 -16.04
N GLN A 8 -10.40 -23.59 -15.11
CA GLN A 8 -10.49 -22.43 -14.22
C GLN A 8 -9.20 -22.49 -13.41
N GLU A 9 -8.23 -21.63 -13.76
CA GLU A 9 -7.01 -21.47 -12.97
C GLU A 9 -7.43 -21.21 -11.53
N ALA A 10 -6.95 -22.03 -10.61
CA ALA A 10 -7.30 -21.91 -9.21
C ALA A 10 -6.79 -20.54 -8.70
N GLN A 11 -7.70 -19.72 -8.25
CA GLN A 11 -7.40 -18.38 -7.74
C GLN A 11 -6.38 -18.48 -6.60
N HIS A 12 -5.35 -17.63 -6.63
CA HIS A 12 -4.28 -17.63 -5.64
C HIS A 12 -4.84 -17.44 -4.20
N PRO A 13 -4.37 -18.23 -3.20
CA PRO A 13 -4.92 -18.13 -1.82
C PRO A 13 -4.88 -16.73 -1.22
N ALA A 14 -3.81 -15.97 -1.47
CA ALA A 14 -3.71 -14.58 -1.01
C ALA A 14 -4.75 -13.67 -1.69
N GLN A 15 -5.04 -13.90 -2.98
CA GLN A 15 -6.08 -13.16 -3.70
C GLN A 15 -7.46 -13.39 -3.08
N GLN A 16 -7.78 -14.65 -2.75
CA GLN A 16 -9.05 -15.00 -2.09
C GLN A 16 -9.14 -14.34 -0.69
N ALA A 17 -8.05 -14.39 0.08
CA ALA A 17 -7.99 -13.77 1.41
C ALA A 17 -8.17 -12.25 1.34
N LEU A 18 -7.53 -11.58 0.37
CA LEU A 18 -7.67 -10.13 0.15
C LEU A 18 -9.07 -9.75 -0.34
N ALA A 19 -9.70 -10.56 -1.20
CA ALA A 19 -11.09 -10.33 -1.62
C ALA A 19 -12.06 -10.46 -0.45
N ALA A 20 -11.92 -11.51 0.37
CA ALA A 20 -12.72 -11.66 1.58
C ALA A 20 -12.51 -10.50 2.58
N LEU A 21 -11.27 -10.00 2.68
CA LEU A 21 -10.95 -8.84 3.51
C LEU A 21 -11.62 -7.56 3.00
N ALA A 22 -11.68 -7.36 1.68
CA ALA A 22 -12.36 -6.22 1.07
C ALA A 22 -13.87 -6.22 1.39
N GLU A 23 -14.49 -7.40 1.40
CA GLU A 23 -15.90 -7.57 1.77
C GLU A 23 -16.15 -7.43 3.29
N GLY A 24 -15.28 -8.03 4.11
CA GLY A 24 -15.39 -8.03 5.57
C GLY A 24 -14.95 -6.74 6.24
N GLY A 25 -14.12 -5.96 5.56
CA GLY A 25 -13.53 -4.72 6.06
C GLY A 25 -12.35 -4.92 7.00
N VAL A 26 -11.70 -3.80 7.30
CA VAL A 26 -10.55 -3.71 8.21
C VAL A 26 -10.85 -2.68 9.30
N GLU A 27 -10.59 -3.04 10.55
CA GLU A 27 -10.76 -2.13 11.68
C GLU A 27 -9.54 -1.20 11.82
N PHE A 28 -9.82 0.12 11.84
CA PHE A 28 -8.82 1.17 12.04
C PHE A 28 -9.16 2.05 13.25
N ASP A 29 -8.15 2.40 14.04
CA ASP A 29 -8.31 3.44 15.08
C ASP A 29 -8.32 4.84 14.44
N VAL A 30 -9.50 5.22 13.94
CA VAL A 30 -9.72 6.53 13.31
C VAL A 30 -9.42 7.67 14.28
N GLN A 31 -9.68 7.48 15.59
CA GLN A 31 -9.38 8.49 16.60
C GLN A 31 -7.87 8.71 16.75
N ALA A 32 -7.06 7.66 16.62
CA ALA A 32 -5.60 7.80 16.59
C ALA A 32 -5.14 8.58 15.37
N LEU A 33 -5.73 8.34 14.20
CA LEU A 33 -5.42 9.08 12.97
C LEU A 33 -5.78 10.57 13.11
N LEU A 34 -6.93 10.89 13.67
CA LEU A 34 -7.39 12.27 13.86
C LEU A 34 -6.57 13.06 14.89
N ARG A 35 -6.00 12.40 15.91
CA ARG A 35 -5.13 13.04 16.90
C ARG A 35 -3.85 13.64 16.32
N SER A 36 -3.49 13.27 15.10
CA SER A 36 -2.23 13.68 14.46
C SER A 36 -2.28 15.06 13.80
N ALA A 37 -3.43 15.76 13.77
CA ALA A 37 -3.54 17.01 13.02
C ALA A 37 -4.44 18.07 13.67
N PRO A 38 -4.29 19.35 13.26
CA PRO A 38 -5.19 20.43 13.65
C PRO A 38 -6.61 20.15 13.12
N ALA A 39 -7.62 20.60 13.88
CA ALA A 39 -9.03 20.50 13.55
C ALA A 39 -9.38 21.39 12.33
N SER A 40 -9.05 20.94 11.14
CA SER A 40 -9.52 21.53 9.89
C SER A 40 -10.51 20.57 9.25
N PRO A 41 -11.62 21.04 8.65
CA PRO A 41 -12.52 20.16 7.94
C PRO A 41 -11.76 19.49 6.79
N LEU A 42 -11.73 18.15 6.81
CA LEU A 42 -11.17 17.36 5.71
C LEU A 42 -12.10 17.51 4.51
N SER A 43 -11.61 18.10 3.43
CA SER A 43 -12.44 18.49 2.29
C SER A 43 -12.01 17.90 0.97
N LYS A 44 -10.88 17.22 0.92
CA LYS A 44 -10.35 16.62 -0.31
C LYS A 44 -10.49 15.11 -0.24
N GLU A 45 -10.96 14.53 -1.33
CA GLU A 45 -11.05 13.08 -1.48
C GLU A 45 -9.88 12.57 -2.31
N ALA A 46 -9.38 11.40 -1.94
CA ALA A 46 -8.28 10.72 -2.60
C ALA A 46 -8.51 9.21 -2.56
N ALA A 47 -7.87 8.51 -3.48
CA ALA A 47 -7.83 7.06 -3.48
C ALA A 47 -6.39 6.55 -3.67
N VAL A 48 -6.07 5.41 -3.08
CA VAL A 48 -4.78 4.73 -3.24
C VAL A 48 -4.99 3.29 -3.64
N LEU A 49 -4.16 2.77 -4.55
CA LEU A 49 -4.20 1.41 -5.03
C LEU A 49 -3.25 0.54 -4.20
N ILE A 50 -3.79 -0.40 -3.44
CA ILE A 50 -3.02 -1.42 -2.73
C ILE A 50 -3.01 -2.67 -3.60
N LEU A 51 -2.01 -2.74 -4.49
CA LEU A 51 -1.89 -3.77 -5.51
C LEU A 51 -0.94 -4.87 -5.03
N PHE A 52 -1.51 -6.06 -4.81
CA PHE A 52 -0.76 -7.29 -4.56
C PHE A 52 -0.61 -8.12 -5.82
N GLY A 53 0.47 -8.86 -5.93
CA GLY A 53 0.73 -9.75 -7.05
C GLY A 53 1.74 -10.83 -6.71
N VAL A 54 2.10 -11.62 -7.71
CA VAL A 54 3.14 -12.64 -7.62
C VAL A 54 4.36 -12.18 -8.40
N LEU A 55 5.52 -12.23 -7.76
CA LEU A 55 6.82 -11.91 -8.34
C LEU A 55 7.50 -13.20 -8.82
N ASP A 56 7.51 -13.41 -10.11
CA ASP A 56 8.08 -14.63 -10.70
C ASP A 56 9.59 -14.81 -10.45
N ASN A 57 10.35 -13.77 -10.09
CA ASN A 57 11.82 -13.85 -10.02
C ASN A 57 12.51 -12.88 -9.04
N SER A 58 11.84 -12.34 -8.05
CA SER A 58 12.51 -11.54 -7.02
C SER A 58 12.45 -12.26 -5.68
N PRO A 59 13.50 -12.99 -5.32
CA PRO A 59 13.53 -13.61 -4.01
C PRO A 59 13.52 -12.53 -2.92
N SER A 60 12.87 -12.83 -1.81
CA SER A 60 13.03 -12.08 -0.57
C SER A 60 14.51 -11.85 -0.27
N THR A 61 14.89 -10.65 0.13
CA THR A 61 16.29 -10.27 0.38
C THR A 61 16.83 -10.81 1.71
N GLY A 62 16.00 -11.50 2.49
CA GLY A 62 16.35 -12.04 3.81
C GLY A 62 15.97 -13.51 4.00
N GLU A 63 16.82 -14.22 4.75
CA GLU A 63 16.46 -15.54 5.30
C GLU A 63 15.45 -15.33 6.43
N PHE A 64 14.18 -15.59 6.17
CA PHE A 64 13.11 -15.56 7.17
C PHE A 64 12.18 -16.75 7.00
N ASP A 65 12.36 -17.77 7.85
CA ASP A 65 11.59 -19.01 7.82
C ASP A 65 10.27 -18.94 8.62
N GLY A 66 10.05 -17.84 9.35
CA GLY A 66 8.87 -17.65 10.19
C GLY A 66 7.64 -17.08 9.48
N CYS A 67 7.62 -17.05 8.14
CA CYS A 67 6.47 -16.56 7.40
C CYS A 67 5.29 -17.53 7.54
N PRO A 68 4.06 -17.03 7.76
CA PRO A 68 2.88 -17.89 7.83
C PRO A 68 2.71 -18.72 6.55
N GLU A 69 2.28 -19.98 6.68
CA GLU A 69 2.14 -20.93 5.57
C GLU A 69 1.17 -20.46 4.48
N ASN A 70 0.22 -19.59 4.84
CA ASN A 70 -0.74 -18.99 3.90
C ASN A 70 -0.23 -17.75 3.18
N VAL A 71 1.04 -17.36 3.39
CA VAL A 71 1.71 -16.28 2.66
C VAL A 71 2.72 -16.90 1.70
N SER A 72 2.43 -16.81 0.42
CA SER A 72 3.33 -17.27 -0.65
C SER A 72 4.66 -16.52 -0.61
N ALA A 73 5.76 -17.23 -0.87
CA ALA A 73 7.11 -16.65 -0.82
C ALA A 73 7.34 -15.58 -1.91
N ASP A 74 6.56 -15.65 -2.97
CA ASP A 74 6.60 -14.80 -4.16
C ASP A 74 5.54 -13.68 -4.13
N LEU A 75 4.75 -13.58 -3.05
CA LEU A 75 3.76 -12.51 -2.90
C LEU A 75 4.44 -11.16 -2.67
N ASP A 76 4.06 -10.17 -3.45
CA ASP A 76 4.54 -8.80 -3.34
C ASP A 76 3.43 -7.76 -3.25
N VAL A 77 3.81 -6.54 -2.93
CA VAL A 77 2.96 -5.36 -2.99
C VAL A 77 3.68 -4.22 -3.71
N LEU A 78 2.95 -3.51 -4.56
CA LEU A 78 3.46 -2.37 -5.30
C LEU A 78 3.51 -1.13 -4.41
N LEU A 79 4.69 -0.52 -4.31
CA LEU A 79 4.91 0.77 -3.67
C LEU A 79 5.68 1.70 -4.62
N LEU A 80 5.56 2.99 -4.39
CA LEU A 80 6.45 4.00 -4.96
C LEU A 80 7.16 4.77 -3.85
N VAL A 81 8.32 5.31 -4.14
CA VAL A 81 9.03 6.26 -3.28
C VAL A 81 8.93 7.64 -3.92
N ARG A 82 8.32 8.57 -3.22
CA ARG A 82 8.11 9.93 -3.72
C ARG A 82 9.44 10.67 -3.89
N ALA A 83 9.53 11.53 -4.91
CA ALA A 83 10.76 12.29 -5.16
C ALA A 83 11.15 13.16 -3.96
N ALA A 84 12.44 13.20 -3.64
CA ALA A 84 12.98 13.97 -2.52
C ALA A 84 12.82 15.50 -2.70
N THR A 85 12.55 15.95 -3.93
CA THR A 85 12.34 17.36 -4.30
C THR A 85 10.93 17.87 -4.00
N LEU A 86 9.99 17.00 -3.66
CA LEU A 86 8.62 17.39 -3.38
C LEU A 86 8.49 18.22 -2.09
N ARG A 87 7.54 19.14 -2.08
CA ARG A 87 7.27 20.01 -0.90
C ARG A 87 6.62 19.27 0.28
N SER A 88 5.95 18.15 0.00
CA SER A 88 5.27 17.32 1.00
C SER A 88 5.54 15.84 0.74
N HIS A 89 5.73 15.09 1.83
CA HIS A 89 5.98 13.65 1.77
C HIS A 89 7.20 13.25 0.92
N ALA A 90 8.20 14.14 0.81
CA ALA A 90 9.44 13.90 0.08
C ALA A 90 10.15 12.64 0.57
N GLY A 91 10.55 11.76 -0.35
CA GLY A 91 11.24 10.51 -0.04
C GLY A 91 10.40 9.47 0.71
N GLN A 92 9.09 9.69 0.89
CA GLN A 92 8.23 8.74 1.61
C GLN A 92 7.71 7.66 0.68
N PRO A 93 7.78 6.39 1.09
CA PRO A 93 7.10 5.30 0.40
C PRO A 93 5.59 5.44 0.53
N ALA A 94 4.89 5.22 -0.57
CA ALA A 94 3.44 5.31 -0.66
C ALA A 94 2.89 4.24 -1.61
N PHE A 95 1.60 3.95 -1.49
CA PHE A 95 0.88 3.29 -2.56
C PHE A 95 0.67 4.28 -3.71
N PRO A 96 0.63 3.82 -4.97
CA PRO A 96 0.16 4.65 -6.06
C PRO A 96 -1.21 5.24 -5.75
N GLY A 97 -1.40 6.53 -6.04
CA GLY A 97 -2.68 7.15 -5.75
C GLY A 97 -2.61 8.65 -5.55
N GLY A 98 -3.76 9.28 -5.66
CA GLY A 98 -3.88 10.72 -5.60
C GLY A 98 -5.30 11.20 -5.36
N LYS A 99 -5.54 12.44 -5.74
CA LYS A 99 -6.81 13.12 -5.58
C LYS A 99 -7.84 12.55 -6.55
N ILE A 100 -9.08 12.44 -6.10
CA ILE A 100 -10.22 12.16 -6.99
C ILE A 100 -10.53 13.42 -7.76
N ASP A 101 -10.47 13.35 -9.07
CA ASP A 101 -10.70 14.47 -9.98
C ASP A 101 -12.14 14.49 -10.53
N PRO A 102 -12.62 15.64 -11.07
CA PRO A 102 -13.97 15.73 -11.63
C PRO A 102 -14.26 14.71 -12.74
N GLU A 103 -13.25 14.36 -13.53
CA GLU A 103 -13.31 13.37 -14.59
C GLU A 103 -13.60 11.97 -14.06
N ASP A 104 -13.07 11.63 -12.88
CA ASP A 104 -13.32 10.34 -12.22
C ASP A 104 -14.81 10.20 -11.83
N TYR A 105 -15.41 11.28 -11.32
CA TYR A 105 -16.86 11.29 -11.01
C TYR A 105 -17.71 11.16 -12.26
N ALA A 106 -17.36 11.85 -13.34
CA ALA A 106 -18.08 11.75 -14.61
C ALA A 106 -18.01 10.33 -15.21
N LEU A 107 -16.85 9.67 -15.06
CA LEU A 107 -16.69 8.29 -15.50
C LEU A 107 -17.48 7.32 -14.60
N ALA A 108 -17.47 7.54 -13.28
CA ALA A 108 -18.26 6.76 -12.33
C ALA A 108 -19.75 6.81 -12.61
N GLU A 109 -20.31 7.99 -12.95
CA GLU A 109 -21.71 8.15 -13.34
C GLU A 109 -22.05 7.38 -14.63
N THR A 110 -21.09 7.27 -15.55
CA THR A 110 -21.30 6.61 -16.84
C THR A 110 -21.16 5.09 -16.72
N THR A 111 -20.19 4.59 -15.94
CA THR A 111 -19.86 3.17 -15.85
C THR A 111 -20.60 2.45 -14.72
N GLY A 112 -21.01 3.18 -13.69
CA GLY A 112 -21.52 2.62 -12.43
C GLY A 112 -20.43 2.09 -11.49
N GLU A 113 -19.15 2.28 -11.85
CA GLU A 113 -18.03 1.88 -11.00
C GLU A 113 -17.83 2.88 -9.85
N PRO A 114 -17.38 2.42 -8.67
CA PRO A 114 -17.03 3.32 -7.57
C PRO A 114 -15.94 4.31 -7.97
N VAL A 115 -16.14 5.59 -7.69
CA VAL A 115 -15.21 6.66 -8.09
C VAL A 115 -13.78 6.44 -7.53
N ALA A 116 -13.67 5.87 -6.34
CA ALA A 116 -12.37 5.55 -5.73
C ALA A 116 -11.60 4.48 -6.52
N HIS A 117 -12.30 3.50 -7.13
CA HIS A 117 -11.68 2.47 -7.99
C HIS A 117 -11.08 3.11 -9.24
N ILE A 118 -11.85 4.00 -9.87
CA ILE A 118 -11.43 4.71 -11.08
C ILE A 118 -10.20 5.58 -10.79
N ALA A 119 -10.28 6.42 -9.75
CA ALA A 119 -9.19 7.31 -9.38
C ALA A 119 -7.92 6.55 -8.99
N ALA A 120 -8.03 5.50 -8.16
CA ALA A 120 -6.87 4.72 -7.73
C ALA A 120 -6.16 4.04 -8.92
N LEU A 121 -6.93 3.51 -9.87
CA LEU A 121 -6.37 2.86 -11.05
C LEU A 121 -5.76 3.88 -12.02
N ARG A 122 -6.42 5.02 -12.27
CA ARG A 122 -5.88 6.12 -13.10
C ARG A 122 -4.55 6.61 -12.56
N GLU A 123 -4.48 6.95 -11.27
CA GLU A 123 -3.26 7.42 -10.62
C GLU A 123 -2.13 6.38 -10.70
N ALA A 124 -2.45 5.09 -10.50
CA ALA A 124 -1.45 4.03 -10.63
C ALA A 124 -0.89 3.93 -12.06
N VAL A 125 -1.73 4.10 -13.08
CA VAL A 125 -1.27 4.15 -14.48
C VAL A 125 -0.37 5.36 -14.72
N GLU A 126 -0.78 6.54 -14.25
CA GLU A 126 -0.05 7.80 -14.41
C GLU A 126 1.31 7.79 -13.71
N GLU A 127 1.39 7.24 -12.49
CA GLU A 127 2.61 7.24 -11.68
C GLU A 127 3.59 6.10 -12.02
N THR A 128 3.08 4.94 -12.48
CA THR A 128 3.89 3.72 -12.60
C THR A 128 3.91 3.09 -13.99
N GLY A 129 3.14 3.60 -14.94
CA GLY A 129 2.98 2.97 -16.26
C GLY A 129 2.27 1.62 -16.21
N LEU A 130 1.54 1.34 -15.14
CA LEU A 130 0.79 0.09 -14.95
C LEU A 130 -0.21 -0.14 -16.09
N ASP A 131 -0.25 -1.37 -16.63
CA ASP A 131 -1.34 -1.77 -17.53
C ASP A 131 -2.59 -2.16 -16.71
N PRO A 132 -3.66 -1.37 -16.79
CA PRO A 132 -4.87 -1.62 -16.02
C PRO A 132 -5.59 -2.92 -16.42
N VAL A 133 -5.38 -3.43 -17.62
CA VAL A 133 -6.00 -4.68 -18.10
C VAL A 133 -5.58 -5.88 -17.26
N GLY A 134 -4.35 -5.85 -16.75
CA GLY A 134 -3.79 -6.89 -15.88
C GLY A 134 -4.25 -6.82 -14.42
N VAL A 135 -5.03 -5.79 -14.03
CA VAL A 135 -5.41 -5.52 -12.64
C VAL A 135 -6.87 -5.88 -12.38
N GLN A 136 -7.09 -6.67 -11.35
CA GLN A 136 -8.42 -6.95 -10.82
C GLN A 136 -8.66 -6.17 -9.53
N ILE A 137 -9.62 -5.26 -9.53
CA ILE A 137 -10.08 -4.64 -8.28
C ILE A 137 -10.83 -5.70 -7.45
N LEU A 138 -10.40 -5.87 -6.21
CA LEU A 138 -11.02 -6.79 -5.24
C LEU A 138 -12.10 -6.10 -4.40
N GLY A 139 -11.96 -4.78 -4.21
CA GLY A 139 -12.88 -3.93 -3.47
C GLY A 139 -12.16 -2.78 -2.80
N GLN A 140 -12.86 -2.08 -1.91
CA GLN A 140 -12.29 -0.95 -1.19
C GLN A 140 -12.47 -1.08 0.32
N LEU A 141 -11.53 -0.54 1.08
CA LEU A 141 -11.66 -0.41 2.53
C LEU A 141 -12.41 0.88 2.88
N ARG A 142 -12.78 1.03 4.16
CA ARG A 142 -13.39 2.28 4.63
C ARG A 142 -12.48 3.48 4.37
N THR A 143 -13.07 4.60 4.00
CA THR A 143 -12.35 5.86 3.83
C THR A 143 -11.77 6.33 5.17
N LEU A 144 -10.51 6.74 5.16
CA LEU A 144 -9.74 7.12 6.34
C LEU A 144 -9.27 8.57 6.27
N PRO A 145 -9.28 9.29 7.41
CA PRO A 145 -8.74 10.64 7.46
C PRO A 145 -7.21 10.62 7.38
N LEU A 146 -6.65 11.48 6.53
CA LEU A 146 -5.23 11.81 6.49
C LEU A 146 -5.05 13.31 6.75
N PRO A 147 -5.12 13.73 8.03
CA PRO A 147 -5.23 15.11 8.41
C PRO A 147 -4.03 15.98 8.02
N ILE A 148 -2.81 15.40 7.95
CA ILE A 148 -1.58 16.15 7.60
C ILE A 148 -1.69 16.76 6.19
N SER A 149 -2.35 16.09 5.27
CA SER A 149 -2.54 16.53 3.88
C SER A 149 -3.97 17.02 3.60
N ASN A 150 -4.86 17.01 4.61
CA ASN A 150 -6.27 17.41 4.50
C ASN A 150 -7.09 16.53 3.54
N PHE A 151 -6.79 15.21 3.50
CA PHE A 151 -7.49 14.25 2.66
C PHE A 151 -8.34 13.28 3.47
N MET A 152 -9.42 12.84 2.84
CA MET A 152 -10.13 11.59 3.12
C MET A 152 -9.68 10.57 2.06
N VAL A 153 -8.97 9.53 2.47
CA VAL A 153 -8.35 8.57 1.56
C VAL A 153 -9.10 7.26 1.57
N THR A 154 -9.51 6.79 0.40
CA THR A 154 -10.13 5.47 0.21
C THR A 154 -9.08 4.48 -0.29
N PRO A 155 -8.68 3.48 0.51
CA PRO A 155 -7.79 2.41 0.06
C PRO A 155 -8.56 1.41 -0.82
N VAL A 156 -8.04 1.11 -2.00
CA VAL A 156 -8.59 0.16 -2.96
C VAL A 156 -7.68 -1.06 -3.03
N LEU A 157 -8.20 -2.23 -2.66
CA LEU A 157 -7.47 -3.49 -2.75
C LEU A 157 -7.58 -4.05 -4.16
N ALA A 158 -6.45 -4.47 -4.71
CA ALA A 158 -6.38 -5.04 -6.04
C ALA A 158 -5.39 -6.21 -6.13
N TRP A 159 -5.60 -7.04 -7.13
CA TRP A 159 -4.75 -8.17 -7.48
C TRP A 159 -4.20 -8.02 -8.90
N TRP A 160 -2.92 -8.28 -9.06
CA TRP A 160 -2.23 -8.20 -10.34
C TRP A 160 -2.21 -9.56 -11.02
N ASN A 161 -3.21 -9.83 -11.86
CA ASN A 161 -3.36 -11.11 -12.56
C ASN A 161 -2.27 -11.32 -13.63
N SER A 162 -1.85 -10.25 -14.29
CA SER A 162 -0.88 -10.30 -15.38
C SER A 162 0.18 -9.22 -15.19
N PRO A 163 1.17 -9.45 -14.30
CA PRO A 163 2.20 -8.47 -14.03
C PRO A 163 3.02 -8.13 -15.28
N VAL A 164 3.18 -6.83 -15.53
CA VAL A 164 4.05 -6.28 -16.56
C VAL A 164 5.11 -5.40 -15.90
N PRO A 165 6.25 -5.13 -16.56
CA PRO A 165 7.21 -4.16 -16.03
C PRO A 165 6.56 -2.81 -15.76
N VAL A 166 6.88 -2.22 -14.63
CA VAL A 166 6.48 -0.87 -14.22
C VAL A 166 7.73 -0.02 -14.03
N GLU A 167 7.62 1.25 -14.34
CA GLU A 167 8.73 2.20 -14.24
C GLU A 167 8.24 3.57 -13.79
N VAL A 168 9.14 4.40 -13.32
CA VAL A 168 8.82 5.78 -12.95
C VAL A 168 8.45 6.56 -14.21
N VAL A 169 7.21 7.04 -14.27
CA VAL A 169 6.72 7.84 -15.41
C VAL A 169 7.18 9.29 -15.30
N ASP A 170 7.09 9.89 -14.10
CA ASP A 170 7.60 11.23 -13.83
C ASP A 170 8.58 11.23 -12.64
N HIS A 171 9.87 11.42 -12.95
CA HIS A 171 10.94 11.52 -11.95
C HIS A 171 10.84 12.76 -11.04
N ASN A 172 10.01 13.75 -11.38
CA ASN A 172 9.74 14.88 -10.47
C ASN A 172 8.76 14.48 -9.35
N GLU A 173 7.95 13.44 -9.55
CA GLU A 173 6.96 12.96 -8.59
C GLU A 173 7.41 11.72 -7.84
N SER A 174 8.03 10.78 -8.54
CA SER A 174 8.50 9.51 -7.99
C SER A 174 9.97 9.27 -8.27
N ALA A 175 10.70 8.81 -7.26
CA ALA A 175 12.11 8.45 -7.38
C ALA A 175 12.31 6.97 -7.71
N LEU A 176 11.38 6.11 -7.27
CA LEU A 176 11.49 4.65 -7.39
C LEU A 176 10.09 4.03 -7.40
N ILE A 177 9.91 3.00 -8.21
CA ILE A 177 8.80 2.05 -8.11
C ILE A 177 9.36 0.73 -7.60
N ALA A 178 8.73 0.17 -6.57
CA ALA A 178 9.21 -1.03 -5.91
C ALA A 178 8.08 -2.07 -5.78
N ARG A 179 8.34 -3.29 -6.24
CA ARG A 179 7.55 -4.47 -5.91
C ARG A 179 8.19 -5.10 -4.67
N VAL A 180 7.59 -4.89 -3.52
CA VAL A 180 8.16 -5.25 -2.22
C VAL A 180 7.65 -6.61 -1.79
N PRO A 181 8.52 -7.62 -1.57
CA PRO A 181 8.09 -8.92 -1.08
C PRO A 181 7.35 -8.79 0.27
N VAL A 182 6.13 -9.32 0.35
CA VAL A 182 5.34 -9.31 1.58
C VAL A 182 6.09 -10.01 2.71
N ARG A 183 6.84 -11.06 2.39
CA ARG A 183 7.69 -11.78 3.34
C ARG A 183 8.70 -10.87 4.04
N ASP A 184 9.31 -9.91 3.33
CA ASP A 184 10.26 -8.96 3.90
C ASP A 184 9.57 -7.97 4.85
N LEU A 185 8.33 -7.58 4.53
CA LEU A 185 7.51 -6.74 5.41
C LEU A 185 7.05 -7.46 6.67
N LEU A 186 6.83 -8.78 6.59
CA LEU A 186 6.43 -9.61 7.74
C LEU A 186 7.61 -9.99 8.65
N ASN A 187 8.85 -9.89 8.17
CA ASN A 187 10.04 -10.23 8.93
C ASN A 187 10.19 -9.31 10.17
N PRO A 188 10.16 -9.85 11.40
CA PRO A 188 10.31 -9.05 12.62
C PRO A 188 11.62 -8.26 12.70
N ALA A 189 12.69 -8.74 12.07
CA ALA A 189 13.97 -8.04 12.02
C ALA A 189 13.88 -6.70 11.30
N ASN A 190 13.01 -6.61 10.29
CA ASN A 190 12.77 -5.41 9.47
C ASN A 190 11.75 -4.46 10.10
N ARG A 191 11.13 -4.83 11.24
CA ARG A 191 10.06 -4.05 11.85
C ARG A 191 10.53 -3.23 13.05
N HIS A 192 9.97 -2.03 13.18
CA HIS A 192 10.13 -1.17 14.34
C HIS A 192 8.95 -0.19 14.47
N THR A 193 8.90 0.56 15.55
CA THR A 193 7.98 1.68 15.73
C THR A 193 8.69 2.97 15.29
N ALA A 194 8.24 3.59 14.21
CA ALA A 194 8.68 4.93 13.84
C ALA A 194 7.97 5.98 14.71
N TYR A 195 8.67 7.04 15.07
CA TYR A 195 8.06 8.16 15.79
C TYR A 195 8.44 9.51 15.20
N VAL A 196 7.50 10.46 15.30
CA VAL A 196 7.70 11.87 14.97
C VAL A 196 7.39 12.68 16.22
N LYS A 197 8.37 13.43 16.73
CA LYS A 197 8.16 14.37 17.83
C LYS A 197 7.69 15.72 17.30
N ARG A 198 6.60 16.23 17.87
CA ARG A 198 6.12 17.60 17.61
C ARG A 198 5.85 18.28 18.95
N GLY A 199 6.82 19.06 19.40
CA GLY A 199 6.76 19.71 20.71
C GLY A 199 6.66 18.66 21.83
N ARG A 200 5.54 18.67 22.59
CA ARG A 200 5.32 17.74 23.71
C ARG A 200 4.62 16.43 23.32
N THR A 201 4.22 16.28 22.06
CA THR A 201 3.54 15.10 21.56
C THR A 201 4.46 14.25 20.71
N SER A 202 4.23 12.92 20.74
CA SER A 202 4.93 11.95 19.89
C SER A 202 3.90 11.12 19.14
N HIS A 203 3.95 11.16 17.82
CA HIS A 203 3.14 10.29 16.95
C HIS A 203 3.95 9.05 16.62
N ARG A 204 3.34 7.89 16.76
CA ARG A 204 3.98 6.59 16.55
C ARG A 204 3.21 5.82 15.50
N THR A 205 3.93 5.16 14.61
CA THR A 205 3.38 4.27 13.58
C THR A 205 4.23 3.01 13.48
N PRO A 206 3.66 1.89 13.01
CA PRO A 206 4.50 0.78 12.57
C PRO A 206 5.43 1.27 11.46
N ALA A 207 6.56 0.59 11.28
CA ALA A 207 7.51 0.85 10.21
C ALA A 207 8.16 -0.44 9.75
N PHE A 208 8.54 -0.46 8.46
CA PHE A 208 9.14 -1.60 7.78
C PHE A 208 10.39 -1.12 7.04
N GLU A 209 11.53 -1.70 7.36
CA GLU A 209 12.76 -1.50 6.59
C GLU A 209 12.70 -2.36 5.33
N VAL A 210 12.89 -1.74 4.19
CA VAL A 210 12.88 -2.41 2.89
C VAL A 210 14.26 -2.27 2.26
N ARG A 211 14.78 -3.41 1.76
CA ARG A 211 15.99 -3.48 0.96
C ARG A 211 15.65 -4.14 -0.36
N MET A 212 15.95 -3.44 -1.44
CA MET A 212 15.72 -3.96 -2.78
C MET A 212 16.96 -4.69 -3.28
N PRO A 213 16.82 -5.68 -4.18
CA PRO A 213 17.96 -6.38 -4.78
C PRO A 213 18.95 -5.46 -5.49
N GLY A 214 18.50 -4.29 -5.98
CA GLY A 214 19.32 -3.24 -6.57
C GLY A 214 20.20 -2.45 -5.60
N GLY A 215 20.00 -2.65 -4.29
CA GLY A 215 20.74 -1.96 -3.22
C GLY A 215 20.02 -0.73 -2.68
N GLU A 216 18.86 -0.37 -3.21
CA GLU A 216 18.04 0.70 -2.67
C GLU A 216 17.46 0.29 -1.31
N GLU A 217 17.52 1.22 -0.35
CA GLU A 217 16.95 1.03 0.99
C GLU A 217 15.99 2.17 1.30
N PHE A 218 14.85 1.84 1.88
CA PHE A 218 13.89 2.82 2.37
C PHE A 218 13.05 2.28 3.52
N THR A 219 12.48 3.16 4.31
CA THR A 219 11.58 2.80 5.42
C THR A 219 10.16 3.14 5.07
N VAL A 220 9.27 2.15 5.03
CA VAL A 220 7.82 2.36 4.96
C VAL A 220 7.31 2.72 6.35
N TRP A 221 6.68 3.88 6.51
CA TRP A 221 6.17 4.38 7.78
C TRP A 221 4.92 5.25 7.58
N GLY A 222 4.35 5.79 8.63
CA GLY A 222 3.18 6.68 8.53
C GLY A 222 1.93 5.96 8.04
N PHE A 223 1.15 6.63 7.19
CA PHE A 223 -0.14 6.13 6.72
C PHE A 223 -0.03 4.82 5.93
N THR A 224 0.95 4.73 5.05
CA THR A 224 1.21 3.52 4.25
C THR A 224 1.48 2.31 5.15
N ALA A 225 2.33 2.49 6.17
CA ALA A 225 2.63 1.42 7.12
C ALA A 225 1.44 1.06 8.00
N ILE A 226 0.60 2.01 8.39
CA ILE A 226 -0.63 1.73 9.14
C ILE A 226 -1.58 0.86 8.31
N LEU A 227 -1.74 1.15 7.02
CA LEU A 227 -2.57 0.33 6.13
C LEU A 227 -2.04 -1.10 6.02
N LEU A 228 -0.74 -1.28 5.73
CA LEU A 228 -0.11 -2.60 5.62
C LEU A 228 -0.23 -3.39 6.92
N ASP A 229 0.11 -2.77 8.06
CA ASP A 229 0.06 -3.40 9.38
C ASP A 229 -1.34 -3.92 9.70
N ARG A 230 -2.37 -3.10 9.46
CA ARG A 230 -3.77 -3.48 9.72
C ARG A 230 -4.29 -4.53 8.75
N ILE A 231 -3.89 -4.48 7.48
CA ILE A 231 -4.22 -5.51 6.50
C ILE A 231 -3.59 -6.85 6.92
N PHE A 232 -2.31 -6.86 7.26
CA PHE A 232 -1.60 -8.07 7.68
C PHE A 232 -2.18 -8.65 8.97
N ASP A 233 -2.51 -7.81 9.96
CA ASP A 233 -3.18 -8.23 11.19
C ASP A 233 -4.54 -8.88 10.89
N SER A 234 -5.36 -8.26 10.05
CA SER A 234 -6.70 -8.73 9.72
C SER A 234 -6.68 -10.05 8.93
N LEU A 235 -5.63 -10.28 8.14
CA LEU A 235 -5.40 -11.53 7.41
C LEU A 235 -4.74 -12.63 8.26
N GLY A 236 -4.33 -12.32 9.49
CA GLY A 236 -3.58 -13.25 10.34
C GLY A 236 -2.17 -13.51 9.82
N TRP A 237 -1.61 -12.60 9.01
CA TRP A 237 -0.26 -12.71 8.46
C TRP A 237 0.82 -12.14 9.38
N THR A 238 0.45 -11.26 10.30
CA THR A 238 1.41 -10.62 11.19
C THR A 238 2.19 -11.61 12.03
N VAL A 239 3.51 -11.56 11.94
CA VAL A 239 4.42 -12.26 12.84
C VAL A 239 4.75 -11.35 14.01
N PRO A 240 4.74 -11.85 15.28
CA PRO A 240 5.07 -11.04 16.45
C PRO A 240 6.43 -10.34 16.32
N TRP A 241 6.46 -9.03 16.58
CA TRP A 241 7.66 -8.20 16.50
C TRP A 241 7.79 -7.28 17.72
N ASP A 242 8.98 -6.73 17.95
CA ASP A 242 9.26 -5.87 19.10
C ASP A 242 8.78 -4.43 18.88
N THR A 243 7.58 -4.12 19.34
CA THR A 243 6.98 -2.77 19.26
C THR A 243 7.71 -1.73 20.11
N LYS A 244 8.63 -2.15 21.01
CA LYS A 244 9.48 -1.27 21.83
C LYS A 244 10.75 -0.83 21.09
N LYS A 245 11.12 -1.50 20.00
CA LYS A 245 12.19 -1.07 19.10
C LYS A 245 11.74 0.20 18.39
N MET A 246 12.17 1.35 18.89
CA MET A 246 11.73 2.66 18.41
C MET A 246 12.85 3.39 17.69
N ARG A 247 12.50 4.04 16.55
CA ARG A 247 13.41 4.90 15.77
C ARG A 247 12.70 6.19 15.35
N PRO A 248 13.41 7.32 15.20
CA PRO A 248 12.82 8.48 14.54
C PRO A 248 12.37 8.10 13.13
N ALA A 249 11.27 8.68 12.67
CA ALA A 249 10.86 8.52 11.28
C ALA A 249 11.89 9.20 10.35
N PRO A 250 12.12 8.69 9.12
CA PRO A 250 13.03 9.31 8.18
C PRO A 250 12.72 10.80 7.96
N GLY A 251 13.77 11.64 8.00
CA GLY A 251 13.64 13.09 7.92
C GLY A 251 13.24 13.78 9.25
N TYR A 252 13.18 13.03 10.35
CA TYR A 252 12.89 13.50 11.71
C TYR A 252 13.97 13.09 12.71
N GLU A 253 15.14 12.72 12.23
CA GLU A 253 16.35 12.52 13.04
C GLU A 253 16.75 13.87 13.65
N GLU A 254 17.01 13.90 14.97
CA GLU A 254 17.49 15.10 15.69
C GLU A 254 19.00 15.30 15.46
#